data_8c66dd10faf35ce75d9f8986ef631c06
#
_entry.id   8c66dd10faf35ce75d9f8986ef631c06
#
_cell.length_a   1.000
_cell.length_b   1.000
_cell.length_c   1.000
_cell.angle_alpha   90.00
_cell.angle_beta   90.00
_cell.angle_gamma   90.00
#
_symmetry.space_group_name_H-M   'P 1'
#
loop_
_entity.id
_entity.type
_entity.pdbx_description
1 polymer ?
#
loop_
_entity_poly.entity_id
_entity_poly.type
_entity_poly.pdbx_seq_one_letter_code
_entity_poly.pdbx_strand_id
1 'polypeptide(L)'
;MPGTVASRILPRTLLDFQHHFPNDETCVTHLYNKRFPTGFVCKYCGQPEDKAGPPYAFSSRPTVYRCRSCKRDTSLTAGTIMHRSEQLLHIWFWAAFLVTTLTPGMSAVQFKKMLGIERYETAFQMLHKLRAAMVRPERDSIGQKFPVEVDETFVGGATQGKGSGITDKVLVVGAVEVMPRQESAKWGGRDPNLMGGPLPKHRGGHGRGIVAGRLRLQLIPNRKQETLVAFVRSNVHIGAKVKTDAWIGYEPLAEAGYDHEPVAVCGDHAKTDKHLPMIHIAFGNLDAWLLGTHHGVSPKHLQAYLNEYVFRFNRRFWPMAAFDSVLGIAIRSSAPSYGGLYKGEWHHPGEWQIT
;
A
#
# COMPACT_ATOMS: atom_id res chain seq x y z
N MET A 1 -8.01 -0.61 37.24
CA MET A 1 -8.13 -1.81 36.42
C MET A 1 -7.31 -1.58 35.20
N PRO A 2 -6.37 -2.44 34.79
CA PRO A 2 -5.57 -2.21 33.59
C PRO A 2 -6.49 -2.26 32.38
N GLY A 3 -6.42 -1.22 31.55
CA GLY A 3 -7.24 -1.08 30.36
C GLY A 3 -7.08 -2.28 29.45
N THR A 4 -8.19 -2.94 29.19
CA THR A 4 -8.34 -3.96 28.18
C THR A 4 -7.83 -3.40 26.86
N VAL A 5 -6.74 -3.96 26.35
CA VAL A 5 -6.29 -3.76 24.96
C VAL A 5 -7.53 -4.03 24.11
N ALA A 6 -8.07 -2.96 23.50
CA ALA A 6 -9.22 -3.06 22.61
C ALA A 6 -8.88 -4.12 21.57
N SER A 7 -9.57 -5.27 21.65
CA SER A 7 -9.38 -6.36 20.72
C SER A 7 -9.48 -5.79 19.31
N ARG A 8 -8.46 -6.01 18.49
CA ARG A 8 -8.48 -5.58 17.07
C ARG A 8 -9.66 -6.29 16.42
N ILE A 9 -10.77 -5.58 16.29
CA ILE A 9 -11.95 -6.07 15.60
C ILE A 9 -11.61 -6.00 14.10
N LEU A 10 -11.18 -7.14 13.57
CA LEU A 10 -10.99 -7.29 12.13
C LEU A 10 -12.23 -7.97 11.56
N PRO A 11 -13.02 -7.27 10.73
CA PRO A 11 -14.12 -7.93 10.03
C PRO A 11 -13.57 -9.06 9.17
N ARG A 12 -14.19 -10.23 9.21
CA ARG A 12 -13.78 -11.42 8.46
C ARG A 12 -14.44 -11.52 7.09
N THR A 13 -15.63 -10.92 7.00
CA THR A 13 -16.47 -10.92 5.80
C THR A 13 -17.05 -9.54 5.54
N LEU A 14 -17.70 -9.35 4.39
CA LEU A 14 -18.47 -8.15 4.09
C LEU A 14 -19.60 -7.94 5.11
N LEU A 15 -20.28 -9.01 5.51
CA LEU A 15 -21.37 -8.93 6.49
C LEU A 15 -20.82 -8.53 7.88
N ASP A 16 -19.68 -9.07 8.28
CA ASP A 16 -19.00 -8.64 9.51
C ASP A 16 -18.64 -7.17 9.46
N PHE A 17 -18.14 -6.69 8.29
CA PHE A 17 -17.82 -5.27 8.11
C PHE A 17 -19.06 -4.39 8.30
N GLN A 18 -20.18 -4.74 7.67
CA GLN A 18 -21.45 -4.01 7.83
C GLN A 18 -21.95 -4.04 9.27
N HIS A 19 -21.81 -5.17 9.95
CA HIS A 19 -22.20 -5.31 11.35
C HIS A 19 -21.35 -4.47 12.31
N HIS A 20 -20.03 -4.39 12.07
CA HIS A 20 -19.11 -3.62 12.91
C HIS A 20 -19.17 -2.11 12.64
N PHE A 21 -19.46 -1.73 11.40
CA PHE A 21 -19.51 -0.34 10.94
C PHE A 21 -20.83 -0.01 10.25
N PRO A 22 -21.97 -0.11 10.97
CA PRO A 22 -23.28 0.13 10.35
C PRO A 22 -23.57 1.60 10.05
N ASN A 23 -22.88 2.54 10.72
CA ASN A 23 -23.12 3.98 10.63
C ASN A 23 -21.87 4.79 10.91
N ASP A 24 -21.98 6.12 10.81
CA ASP A 24 -20.86 7.05 11.02
C ASP A 24 -20.37 7.06 12.48
N GLU A 25 -21.26 6.90 13.46
CA GLU A 25 -20.93 6.93 14.89
C GLU A 25 -19.95 5.82 15.27
N THR A 26 -20.18 4.58 14.80
CA THR A 26 -19.27 3.45 15.03
C THR A 26 -17.91 3.67 14.38
N CYS A 27 -17.88 4.31 13.19
CA CYS A 27 -16.65 4.67 12.51
C CYS A 27 -15.87 5.76 13.27
N VAL A 28 -16.57 6.77 13.80
CA VAL A 28 -15.97 7.83 14.64
C VAL A 28 -15.33 7.22 15.89
N THR A 29 -16.06 6.35 16.59
CA THR A 29 -15.57 5.65 17.79
C THR A 29 -14.35 4.81 17.49
N HIS A 30 -14.39 4.02 16.43
CA HIS A 30 -13.25 3.20 16.01
C HIS A 30 -12.01 4.05 15.67
N LEU A 31 -12.21 5.12 14.91
CA LEU A 31 -11.12 6.03 14.51
C LEU A 31 -10.54 6.78 15.72
N TYR A 32 -11.39 7.18 16.67
CA TYR A 32 -10.97 7.81 17.93
C TYR A 32 -10.03 6.86 18.72
N ASN A 33 -10.47 5.63 18.99
CA ASN A 33 -9.68 4.64 19.70
C ASN A 33 -8.36 4.30 19.00
N LYS A 34 -8.37 4.30 17.67
CA LYS A 34 -7.18 4.06 16.87
C LYS A 34 -6.20 5.24 16.90
N ARG A 35 -6.71 6.48 16.97
CA ARG A 35 -5.90 7.70 17.05
C ARG A 35 -5.38 7.96 18.47
N PHE A 36 -6.14 7.60 19.47
CA PHE A 36 -5.86 7.82 20.88
C PHE A 36 -5.92 6.49 21.66
N PRO A 37 -4.99 5.55 21.42
CA PRO A 37 -5.05 4.20 22.01
C PRO A 37 -4.87 4.20 23.54
N THR A 38 -4.28 5.24 24.10
CA THR A 38 -4.07 5.43 25.56
C THR A 38 -4.92 6.58 26.15
N GLY A 39 -5.98 6.99 25.43
CA GLY A 39 -6.81 8.14 25.80
C GLY A 39 -6.39 9.41 25.04
N PHE A 40 -7.26 10.42 25.09
CA PHE A 40 -7.06 11.68 24.38
C PHE A 40 -5.84 12.45 24.91
N VAL A 41 -4.98 12.86 23.99
CA VAL A 41 -3.87 13.79 24.26
C VAL A 41 -4.06 15.03 23.41
N CYS A 42 -4.13 16.19 24.07
CA CYS A 42 -4.32 17.47 23.38
C CYS A 42 -3.08 17.84 22.56
N LYS A 43 -3.23 18.01 21.26
CA LYS A 43 -2.12 18.41 20.38
C LYS A 43 -1.58 19.83 20.61
N TYR A 44 -2.31 20.66 21.36
CA TYR A 44 -1.92 22.05 21.60
C TYR A 44 -1.21 22.28 22.93
N CYS A 45 -1.68 21.63 24.01
CA CYS A 45 -1.11 21.81 25.35
C CYS A 45 -0.45 20.53 25.90
N GLY A 46 -0.49 19.42 25.14
CA GLY A 46 0.12 18.15 25.53
C GLY A 46 -0.57 17.45 26.71
N GLN A 47 -1.64 18.00 27.28
CA GLN A 47 -2.31 17.41 28.45
C GLN A 47 -3.02 16.12 28.05
N PRO A 48 -2.73 15.00 28.72
CA PRO A 48 -3.42 13.74 28.51
C PRO A 48 -4.74 13.70 29.30
N GLU A 49 -5.62 12.78 28.90
CA GLU A 49 -6.96 12.61 29.42
C GLU A 49 -7.01 12.25 30.93
N ASP A 50 -6.04 11.47 31.40
CA ASP A 50 -5.90 11.06 32.79
C ASP A 50 -5.68 12.25 33.75
N LYS A 51 -5.06 13.34 33.25
CA LYS A 51 -4.79 14.55 34.03
C LYS A 51 -5.85 15.63 33.84
N ALA A 52 -6.36 15.77 32.61
CA ALA A 52 -7.29 16.84 32.24
C ALA A 52 -8.76 16.41 32.29
N GLY A 53 -9.04 15.13 32.42
CA GLY A 53 -10.35 14.51 32.21
C GLY A 53 -10.69 14.32 30.72
N PRO A 54 -11.72 13.51 30.41
CA PRO A 54 -12.11 13.21 29.03
C PRO A 54 -12.49 14.50 28.29
N PRO A 55 -12.15 14.63 26.98
CA PRO A 55 -12.46 15.83 26.22
C PRO A 55 -13.98 16.02 26.07
N TYR A 56 -14.42 17.24 25.85
CA TYR A 56 -15.80 17.50 25.48
C TYR A 56 -16.05 17.03 24.04
N ALA A 57 -17.04 16.15 23.84
CA ALA A 57 -17.56 15.76 22.54
C ALA A 57 -18.77 16.64 22.18
N PHE A 58 -19.00 16.87 20.90
CA PHE A 58 -20.11 17.66 20.40
C PHE A 58 -21.05 16.79 19.56
N SER A 59 -22.33 16.76 19.89
CA SER A 59 -23.34 16.03 19.11
C SER A 59 -23.45 16.55 17.66
N SER A 60 -23.35 17.87 17.49
CA SER A 60 -23.40 18.51 16.17
C SER A 60 -22.10 18.38 15.34
N ARG A 61 -20.98 18.01 15.97
CA ARG A 61 -19.66 17.85 15.34
C ARG A 61 -18.95 16.62 15.91
N PRO A 62 -19.39 15.40 15.59
CA PRO A 62 -18.96 14.16 16.27
C PRO A 62 -17.46 13.84 16.08
N THR A 63 -16.80 14.44 15.09
CA THR A 63 -15.35 14.30 14.87
C THR A 63 -14.49 15.36 15.56
N VAL A 64 -15.10 16.25 16.41
CA VAL A 64 -14.38 17.35 17.07
C VAL A 64 -14.44 17.18 18.59
N TYR A 65 -13.29 17.32 19.22
CA TYR A 65 -13.09 17.13 20.65
C TYR A 65 -12.43 18.37 21.26
N ARG A 66 -13.01 18.95 22.30
CA ARG A 66 -12.48 20.12 23.00
C ARG A 66 -11.67 19.72 24.21
N CYS A 67 -10.42 20.14 24.27
CA CYS A 67 -9.58 19.95 25.44
C CYS A 67 -10.16 20.64 26.69
N ARG A 68 -10.20 19.94 27.81
CA ARG A 68 -10.69 20.52 29.09
C ARG A 68 -9.75 21.56 29.65
N SER A 69 -8.42 21.42 29.42
CA SER A 69 -7.43 22.37 29.94
C SER A 69 -7.35 23.64 29.11
N CYS A 70 -6.98 23.57 27.85
CA CYS A 70 -6.73 24.75 27.01
C CYS A 70 -7.94 25.21 26.19
N LYS A 71 -9.06 24.51 26.25
CA LYS A 71 -10.34 24.82 25.56
C LYS A 71 -10.25 24.85 24.03
N ARG A 72 -9.14 24.38 23.43
CA ARG A 72 -8.97 24.30 21.97
C ARG A 72 -9.59 23.03 21.41
N ASP A 73 -10.13 23.14 20.21
CA ASP A 73 -10.77 22.03 19.49
C ASP A 73 -9.74 21.21 18.69
N THR A 74 -9.81 19.90 18.80
CA THR A 74 -9.03 18.95 18.03
C THR A 74 -9.97 18.14 17.15
N SER A 75 -9.82 18.23 15.83
CA SER A 75 -10.57 17.37 14.91
C SER A 75 -9.91 16.02 14.75
N LEU A 76 -10.71 14.95 14.76
CA LEU A 76 -10.29 13.57 14.56
C LEU A 76 -9.67 13.33 13.17
N THR A 77 -10.12 14.08 12.17
CA THR A 77 -9.65 13.96 10.78
C THR A 77 -8.54 14.96 10.42
N ALA A 78 -8.34 16.01 11.22
CA ALA A 78 -7.33 17.02 10.93
C ALA A 78 -5.91 16.45 10.95
N GLY A 79 -5.14 16.72 9.88
CA GLY A 79 -3.77 16.21 9.70
C GLY A 79 -3.72 14.74 9.24
N THR A 80 -4.83 14.16 8.82
CA THR A 80 -4.94 12.81 8.26
C THR A 80 -5.27 12.87 6.77
N ILE A 81 -5.30 11.74 6.08
CA ILE A 81 -5.76 11.71 4.67
C ILE A 81 -7.22 12.16 4.52
N MET A 82 -8.01 12.09 5.59
CA MET A 82 -9.41 12.52 5.63
C MET A 82 -9.57 14.04 5.92
N HIS A 83 -8.45 14.76 6.04
CA HIS A 83 -8.47 16.20 6.30
C HIS A 83 -9.26 16.96 5.23
N ARG A 84 -10.15 17.88 5.66
CA ARG A 84 -11.04 18.71 4.79
C ARG A 84 -11.90 17.86 3.84
N SER A 85 -12.29 16.66 4.24
CA SER A 85 -13.27 15.86 3.53
C SER A 85 -14.68 16.21 4.01
N GLU A 86 -15.60 16.43 3.08
CA GLU A 86 -17.04 16.58 3.35
C GLU A 86 -17.73 15.22 3.43
N GLN A 87 -17.05 14.15 3.03
CA GLN A 87 -17.59 12.79 3.08
C GLN A 87 -17.57 12.27 4.53
N LEU A 88 -18.65 11.57 4.91
CA LEU A 88 -18.78 10.88 6.19
C LEU A 88 -17.66 9.87 6.38
N LEU A 89 -17.27 9.59 7.63
CA LEU A 89 -16.28 8.57 7.94
C LEU A 89 -16.75 7.18 7.49
N HIS A 90 -18.04 6.90 7.57
CA HIS A 90 -18.62 5.66 7.06
C HIS A 90 -18.28 5.42 5.58
N ILE A 91 -18.35 6.45 4.73
CA ILE A 91 -17.94 6.35 3.31
C ILE A 91 -16.43 6.10 3.18
N TRP A 92 -15.59 6.71 4.03
CA TRP A 92 -14.16 6.44 4.06
C TRP A 92 -13.83 5.00 4.48
N PHE A 93 -14.58 4.45 5.43
CA PHE A 93 -14.42 3.07 5.88
C PHE A 93 -14.80 2.08 4.79
N TRP A 94 -15.95 2.30 4.11
CA TRP A 94 -16.31 1.53 2.93
C TRP A 94 -15.26 1.62 1.82
N ALA A 95 -14.78 2.84 1.55
CA ALA A 95 -13.72 3.07 0.60
C ALA A 95 -12.45 2.25 0.91
N ALA A 96 -11.98 2.35 2.15
CA ALA A 96 -10.81 1.60 2.61
C ALA A 96 -11.04 0.08 2.53
N PHE A 97 -12.21 -0.40 2.94
CA PHE A 97 -12.58 -1.82 2.89
C PHE A 97 -12.58 -2.33 1.44
N LEU A 98 -13.33 -1.70 0.55
CA LEU A 98 -13.47 -2.14 -0.84
C LEU A 98 -12.11 -2.13 -1.58
N VAL A 99 -11.34 -1.05 -1.45
CA VAL A 99 -10.05 -0.95 -2.15
C VAL A 99 -9.04 -1.99 -1.68
N THR A 100 -9.07 -2.36 -0.39
CA THR A 100 -8.08 -3.31 0.15
C THR A 100 -8.50 -4.77 0.05
N THR A 101 -9.79 -5.09 -0.02
CA THR A 101 -10.30 -6.47 0.05
C THR A 101 -10.72 -7.05 -1.29
N LEU A 102 -11.13 -6.21 -2.26
CA LEU A 102 -11.52 -6.69 -3.59
C LEU A 102 -10.29 -7.09 -4.40
N THR A 103 -10.24 -8.35 -4.86
CA THR A 103 -9.12 -8.88 -5.65
C THR A 103 -8.82 -8.06 -6.91
N PRO A 104 -9.80 -7.67 -7.75
CA PRO A 104 -9.53 -6.89 -8.96
C PRO A 104 -9.25 -5.41 -8.66
N GLY A 105 -9.38 -4.94 -7.41
CA GLY A 105 -9.34 -3.51 -7.10
C GLY A 105 -10.58 -2.77 -7.60
N MET A 106 -10.46 -1.45 -7.75
CA MET A 106 -11.59 -0.63 -8.15
C MET A 106 -11.16 0.62 -8.93
N SER A 107 -11.79 0.86 -10.08
CA SER A 107 -11.62 2.10 -10.83
C SER A 107 -12.38 3.26 -10.14
N ALA A 108 -11.95 4.50 -10.38
CA ALA A 108 -12.62 5.67 -9.80
C ALA A 108 -14.08 5.82 -10.26
N VAL A 109 -14.41 5.36 -11.47
CA VAL A 109 -15.78 5.36 -11.99
C VAL A 109 -16.66 4.36 -11.23
N GLN A 110 -16.16 3.14 -11.02
CA GLN A 110 -16.87 2.12 -10.24
C GLN A 110 -17.01 2.55 -8.77
N PHE A 111 -15.95 3.08 -8.17
CA PHE A 111 -15.92 3.59 -6.81
C PHE A 111 -16.98 4.68 -6.59
N LYS A 112 -17.03 5.66 -7.51
CA LYS A 112 -18.06 6.69 -7.53
C LYS A 112 -19.49 6.09 -7.49
N LYS A 113 -19.78 5.12 -8.38
CA LYS A 113 -21.08 4.49 -8.50
C LYS A 113 -21.46 3.67 -7.27
N MET A 114 -20.52 2.88 -6.73
CA MET A 114 -20.79 1.98 -5.60
C MET A 114 -21.01 2.72 -4.28
N LEU A 115 -20.36 3.86 -4.07
CA LEU A 115 -20.47 4.65 -2.84
C LEU A 115 -21.42 5.86 -2.96
N GLY A 116 -22.11 6.01 -4.09
CA GLY A 116 -23.05 7.12 -4.28
C GLY A 116 -22.37 8.49 -4.29
N ILE A 117 -21.10 8.58 -4.67
CA ILE A 117 -20.37 9.85 -4.72
C ILE A 117 -20.79 10.61 -5.97
N GLU A 118 -21.26 11.84 -5.84
CA GLU A 118 -21.80 12.60 -6.96
C GLU A 118 -20.75 13.00 -8.00
N ARG A 119 -19.55 13.40 -7.57
CA ARG A 119 -18.51 13.92 -8.45
C ARG A 119 -17.37 12.93 -8.64
N TYR A 120 -16.92 12.79 -9.88
CA TYR A 120 -15.78 11.94 -10.22
C TYR A 120 -14.49 12.40 -9.52
N GLU A 121 -14.25 13.71 -9.46
CA GLU A 121 -13.07 14.32 -8.83
C GLU A 121 -12.99 13.96 -7.34
N THR A 122 -14.12 13.93 -6.64
CA THR A 122 -14.20 13.51 -5.23
C THR A 122 -13.80 12.04 -5.09
N ALA A 123 -14.34 11.17 -5.93
CA ALA A 123 -14.00 9.74 -5.93
C ALA A 123 -12.52 9.51 -6.26
N PHE A 124 -12.01 10.19 -7.29
CA PHE A 124 -10.61 10.15 -7.68
C PHE A 124 -9.69 10.62 -6.55
N GLN A 125 -10.00 11.76 -5.92
CA GLN A 125 -9.23 12.29 -4.81
C GLN A 125 -9.23 11.36 -3.60
N MET A 126 -10.36 10.76 -3.24
CA MET A 126 -10.46 9.81 -2.13
C MET A 126 -9.59 8.58 -2.38
N LEU A 127 -9.63 7.99 -3.59
CA LEU A 127 -8.79 6.87 -3.97
C LEU A 127 -7.30 7.22 -3.89
N HIS A 128 -6.90 8.38 -4.40
CA HIS A 128 -5.50 8.80 -4.34
C HIS A 128 -5.03 9.11 -2.92
N LYS A 129 -5.89 9.66 -2.06
CA LYS A 129 -5.60 9.81 -0.64
C LYS A 129 -5.43 8.46 0.06
N LEU A 130 -6.24 7.46 -0.29
CA LEU A 130 -6.07 6.08 0.21
C LEU A 130 -4.75 5.47 -0.30
N ARG A 131 -4.40 5.67 -1.57
CA ARG A 131 -3.10 5.23 -2.14
C ARG A 131 -1.92 5.87 -1.40
N ALA A 132 -2.04 7.13 -1.00
CA ALA A 132 -1.06 7.80 -0.17
C ALA A 132 -0.89 7.11 1.20
N ALA A 133 -1.97 6.59 1.79
CA ALA A 133 -1.91 5.80 3.03
C ALA A 133 -1.44 4.35 2.82
N MET A 134 -1.17 3.91 1.61
CA MET A 134 -0.66 2.56 1.32
C MET A 134 0.87 2.45 1.33
N VAL A 135 1.55 3.56 1.55
CA VAL A 135 3.01 3.60 1.75
C VAL A 135 3.30 3.85 3.22
N ARG A 136 4.07 2.96 3.85
CA ARG A 136 4.51 3.18 5.23
C ARG A 136 5.59 4.27 5.23
N PRO A 137 5.53 5.24 6.17
CA PRO A 137 6.59 6.26 6.31
C PRO A 137 7.97 5.64 6.57
N GLU A 138 8.00 4.58 7.38
CA GLU A 138 9.21 3.81 7.71
C GLU A 138 9.07 2.42 7.09
N ARG A 139 9.54 2.27 5.85
CA ARG A 139 9.58 0.97 5.20
C ARG A 139 10.84 0.22 5.62
N ASP A 140 10.64 -1.01 6.09
CA ASP A 140 11.72 -1.97 6.26
C ASP A 140 12.24 -2.45 4.89
N SER A 141 13.54 -2.76 4.81
CA SER A 141 14.13 -3.42 3.65
C SER A 141 13.66 -4.87 3.54
N ILE A 142 13.62 -5.40 2.31
CA ILE A 142 13.36 -6.82 2.02
C ILE A 142 14.67 -7.58 1.87
N GLY A 143 14.63 -8.92 1.90
CA GLY A 143 15.80 -9.75 1.62
C GLY A 143 16.62 -10.14 2.86
N GLN A 144 16.19 -9.81 4.08
CA GLN A 144 16.91 -10.23 5.31
C GLN A 144 16.93 -11.75 5.48
N LYS A 145 15.88 -12.44 5.09
CA LYS A 145 15.72 -13.88 5.29
C LYS A 145 15.71 -14.68 4.00
N PHE A 146 15.21 -14.08 2.93
CA PHE A 146 14.96 -14.76 1.65
C PHE A 146 15.67 -14.04 0.51
N PRO A 147 16.12 -14.81 -0.53
CA PRO A 147 16.66 -14.20 -1.74
C PRO A 147 15.66 -13.23 -2.37
N VAL A 148 16.18 -12.27 -3.11
CA VAL A 148 15.39 -11.25 -3.81
C VAL A 148 15.66 -11.35 -5.31
N GLU A 149 14.59 -11.46 -6.11
CA GLU A 149 14.67 -11.25 -7.55
C GLU A 149 14.44 -9.78 -7.87
N VAL A 150 15.29 -9.22 -8.72
CA VAL A 150 15.20 -7.82 -9.19
C VAL A 150 15.24 -7.80 -10.70
N ASP A 151 14.31 -7.07 -11.30
CA ASP A 151 14.19 -6.90 -12.75
C ASP A 151 13.40 -5.62 -13.06
N GLU A 152 13.39 -5.20 -14.30
CA GLU A 152 12.59 -4.08 -14.77
C GLU A 152 11.64 -4.46 -15.91
N THR A 153 10.54 -3.72 -15.98
CA THR A 153 9.53 -3.88 -17.02
C THR A 153 9.03 -2.54 -17.54
N PHE A 154 8.47 -2.54 -18.73
CA PHE A 154 7.78 -1.39 -19.30
C PHE A 154 6.28 -1.51 -19.05
N VAL A 155 5.72 -0.55 -18.34
CA VAL A 155 4.29 -0.45 -18.04
C VAL A 155 3.65 0.65 -18.89
N GLY A 156 2.44 0.38 -19.37
CA GLY A 156 1.68 1.28 -20.22
C GLY A 156 1.43 0.68 -21.60
N GLY A 157 0.36 1.07 -22.25
CA GLY A 157 -0.08 0.57 -23.55
C GLY A 157 -0.26 1.66 -24.58
N ALA A 158 -0.34 1.28 -25.84
CA ALA A 158 -0.64 2.18 -26.95
C ALA A 158 -1.93 2.95 -26.69
N THR A 159 -1.87 4.26 -26.72
CA THR A 159 -3.07 5.12 -26.79
C THR A 159 -3.78 4.79 -28.10
N GLN A 160 -5.07 4.48 -28.08
CA GLN A 160 -5.87 4.20 -29.27
C GLN A 160 -5.61 5.32 -30.32
N GLY A 161 -5.10 4.94 -31.51
CA GLY A 161 -4.87 5.85 -32.62
C GLY A 161 -3.43 6.31 -32.85
N LYS A 162 -2.47 6.00 -31.95
CA LYS A 162 -1.04 6.15 -32.23
C LYS A 162 -0.42 4.78 -32.37
N GLY A 163 0.24 4.50 -33.49
CA GLY A 163 0.91 3.23 -33.73
C GLY A 163 1.77 2.77 -32.55
N SER A 164 2.08 1.48 -32.49
CA SER A 164 2.78 0.80 -31.39
C SER A 164 4.22 1.31 -31.16
N GLY A 165 4.36 2.62 -30.90
CA GLY A 165 5.63 3.23 -30.51
C GLY A 165 5.89 3.05 -29.02
N ILE A 166 7.13 2.78 -28.64
CA ILE A 166 7.65 2.68 -27.27
C ILE A 166 7.44 3.99 -26.46
N THR A 167 7.00 5.07 -27.11
CA THR A 167 6.99 6.44 -26.61
C THR A 167 6.07 6.70 -25.41
N ASP A 168 5.09 5.84 -25.13
CA ASP A 168 4.14 6.02 -23.99
C ASP A 168 4.33 5.00 -22.86
N LYS A 169 5.39 4.16 -22.94
CA LYS A 169 5.71 3.18 -21.89
C LYS A 169 6.63 3.79 -20.86
N VAL A 170 6.33 3.51 -19.60
CA VAL A 170 7.10 3.97 -18.44
C VAL A 170 7.88 2.80 -17.87
N LEU A 171 9.13 3.05 -17.53
CA LEU A 171 10.01 2.03 -16.96
C LEU A 171 9.74 1.88 -15.46
N VAL A 172 9.52 0.62 -15.04
CA VAL A 172 9.27 0.23 -13.65
C VAL A 172 10.32 -0.79 -13.25
N VAL A 173 11.04 -0.56 -12.17
CA VAL A 173 11.90 -1.56 -11.54
C VAL A 173 11.14 -2.22 -10.39
N GLY A 174 11.36 -3.52 -10.22
CA GLY A 174 10.76 -4.30 -9.16
C GLY A 174 11.77 -5.16 -8.41
N ALA A 175 11.48 -5.41 -7.13
CA ALA A 175 12.20 -6.35 -6.29
C ALA A 175 11.20 -7.20 -5.51
N VAL A 176 11.37 -8.53 -5.52
CA VAL A 176 10.47 -9.46 -4.83
C VAL A 176 11.24 -10.53 -4.08
N GLU A 177 10.87 -10.78 -2.82
CA GLU A 177 11.43 -11.91 -2.05
C GLU A 177 10.92 -13.23 -2.62
N VAL A 178 11.82 -14.23 -2.67
CA VAL A 178 11.52 -15.58 -3.09
C VAL A 178 11.51 -16.48 -1.86
N MET A 179 10.34 -16.93 -1.46
CA MET A 179 10.16 -17.74 -0.25
C MET A 179 9.90 -19.20 -0.57
N PRO A 180 10.43 -20.16 0.21
CA PRO A 180 9.95 -21.52 0.17
C PRO A 180 8.45 -21.59 0.48
N ARG A 181 7.69 -22.40 -0.24
CA ARG A 181 6.23 -22.52 -0.08
C ARG A 181 5.81 -22.93 1.33
N GLN A 182 6.60 -23.77 1.99
CA GLN A 182 6.38 -24.19 3.37
C GLN A 182 6.52 -23.04 4.38
N GLU A 183 7.42 -22.09 4.09
CA GLU A 183 7.61 -20.89 4.91
C GLU A 183 6.52 -19.86 4.72
N SER A 184 5.86 -19.82 3.55
CA SER A 184 4.75 -18.90 3.30
C SER A 184 3.56 -19.12 4.25
N ALA A 185 3.34 -20.35 4.68
CA ALA A 185 2.33 -20.71 5.66
C ALA A 185 2.63 -20.17 7.07
N LYS A 186 3.93 -19.94 7.37
CA LYS A 186 4.41 -19.40 8.64
C LYS A 186 4.74 -17.91 8.55
N TRP A 187 4.60 -17.35 7.36
CA TRP A 187 5.03 -15.97 7.13
C TRP A 187 4.20 -14.99 7.91
N GLY A 188 4.90 -14.35 8.80
CA GLY A 188 4.35 -13.30 9.62
C GLY A 188 4.29 -13.62 11.11
N GLY A 189 4.51 -14.87 11.55
CA GLY A 189 4.51 -15.22 12.99
C GLY A 189 3.31 -14.68 13.77
N ARG A 190 2.26 -14.24 13.05
CA ARG A 190 1.09 -13.57 13.60
C ARG A 190 -0.03 -14.57 13.75
N ASP A 191 -0.76 -14.44 14.84
CA ASP A 191 -1.92 -15.25 15.12
C ASP A 191 -2.89 -15.26 13.91
N PRO A 192 -3.22 -16.43 13.35
CA PRO A 192 -4.21 -16.54 12.27
C PRO A 192 -5.55 -15.89 12.61
N ASN A 193 -5.92 -15.85 13.88
CA ASN A 193 -7.15 -15.20 14.35
C ASN A 193 -7.09 -13.67 14.23
N LEU A 194 -5.90 -13.08 14.35
CA LEU A 194 -5.67 -11.65 14.14
C LEU A 194 -5.58 -11.27 12.66
N MET A 195 -5.37 -12.26 11.78
CA MET A 195 -5.16 -12.06 10.35
C MET A 195 -6.37 -12.49 9.49
N GLY A 196 -7.51 -12.83 10.10
CA GLY A 196 -8.72 -13.19 9.37
C GLY A 196 -8.84 -14.67 9.00
N GLY A 197 -8.06 -15.55 9.65
CA GLY A 197 -8.14 -17.00 9.49
C GLY A 197 -6.88 -17.65 8.94
N PRO A 198 -6.86 -18.98 8.83
CA PRO A 198 -5.72 -19.71 8.29
C PRO A 198 -5.49 -19.36 6.82
N LEU A 199 -4.22 -19.40 6.39
CA LEU A 199 -3.87 -19.25 4.98
C LEU A 199 -4.66 -20.23 4.13
N PRO A 200 -5.22 -19.78 2.99
CA PRO A 200 -5.87 -20.67 2.04
C PRO A 200 -4.90 -21.80 1.64
N LYS A 201 -5.37 -23.04 1.70
CA LYS A 201 -4.59 -24.16 1.14
C LYS A 201 -4.48 -23.91 -0.35
N HIS A 202 -3.28 -23.55 -0.83
CA HIS A 202 -3.05 -23.33 -2.26
C HIS A 202 -3.32 -24.63 -3.02
N ARG A 203 -4.44 -24.66 -3.74
CA ARG A 203 -4.67 -25.64 -4.80
C ARG A 203 -3.90 -25.17 -6.03
N GLY A 204 -2.94 -26.00 -6.49
CA GLY A 204 -2.28 -25.80 -7.78
C GLY A 204 -1.23 -24.69 -7.79
N GLY A 205 -0.12 -24.86 -7.12
CA GLY A 205 1.11 -24.16 -7.51
C GLY A 205 1.84 -25.01 -8.55
N HIS A 206 2.39 -24.36 -9.55
CA HIS A 206 3.16 -24.94 -10.62
C HIS A 206 4.45 -25.64 -10.15
N GLY A 207 4.40 -26.57 -9.22
CA GLY A 207 5.50 -27.47 -8.84
C GLY A 207 6.83 -26.86 -8.39
N ARG A 208 6.99 -25.53 -8.40
CA ARG A 208 8.26 -24.83 -8.16
C ARG A 208 8.72 -24.83 -6.71
N GLY A 209 7.87 -25.19 -5.75
CA GLY A 209 8.21 -25.18 -4.32
C GLY A 209 8.48 -23.80 -3.71
N ILE A 210 8.32 -22.72 -4.50
CA ILE A 210 8.57 -21.33 -4.10
C ILE A 210 7.34 -20.44 -4.34
N VAL A 211 7.26 -19.31 -3.63
CA VAL A 211 6.22 -18.29 -3.76
C VAL A 211 6.83 -16.89 -3.63
N ALA A 212 6.18 -15.91 -4.25
CA ALA A 212 6.56 -14.52 -4.08
C ALA A 212 6.27 -14.04 -2.65
N GLY A 213 7.26 -13.44 -2.02
CA GLY A 213 7.17 -12.77 -0.73
C GLY A 213 6.79 -11.30 -0.85
N ARG A 214 7.51 -10.43 -0.15
CA ARG A 214 7.31 -8.98 -0.19
C ARG A 214 7.81 -8.41 -1.52
N LEU A 215 7.00 -7.50 -2.08
CA LEU A 215 7.26 -6.82 -3.35
C LEU A 215 7.58 -5.34 -3.10
N ARG A 216 8.46 -4.79 -3.92
CA ARG A 216 8.74 -3.36 -4.08
C ARG A 216 8.68 -3.01 -5.56
N LEU A 217 8.04 -1.90 -5.91
CA LEU A 217 7.97 -1.38 -7.28
C LEU A 217 8.21 0.11 -7.26
N GLN A 218 8.92 0.61 -8.27
CA GLN A 218 9.20 2.04 -8.41
C GLN A 218 9.35 2.44 -9.87
N LEU A 219 8.87 3.63 -10.22
CA LEU A 219 9.17 4.27 -11.48
C LEU A 219 10.64 4.69 -11.51
N ILE A 220 11.29 4.44 -12.63
CA ILE A 220 12.67 4.86 -12.85
C ILE A 220 12.81 5.58 -14.19
N PRO A 221 13.69 6.60 -14.27
CA PRO A 221 13.88 7.36 -15.50
C PRO A 221 14.69 6.60 -16.55
N ASN A 222 15.53 5.65 -16.15
CA ASN A 222 16.43 4.90 -17.02
C ASN A 222 16.95 3.64 -16.33
N ARG A 223 17.66 2.80 -17.09
CA ARG A 223 18.29 1.54 -16.64
C ARG A 223 19.81 1.69 -16.35
N LYS A 224 20.27 2.88 -15.95
CA LYS A 224 21.68 3.11 -15.63
C LYS A 224 22.03 2.49 -14.28
N GLN A 225 23.31 2.21 -14.08
CA GLN A 225 23.85 1.61 -12.84
C GLN A 225 23.45 2.40 -11.61
N GLU A 226 23.60 3.72 -11.64
CA GLU A 226 23.29 4.59 -10.51
C GLU A 226 21.83 4.46 -10.08
N THR A 227 20.91 4.41 -11.07
CA THR A 227 19.47 4.29 -10.84
C THR A 227 19.11 2.94 -10.24
N LEU A 228 19.59 1.85 -10.84
CA LEU A 228 19.25 0.50 -10.41
C LEU A 228 19.88 0.16 -9.05
N VAL A 229 21.16 0.49 -8.85
CA VAL A 229 21.84 0.30 -7.56
C VAL A 229 21.18 1.11 -6.46
N ALA A 230 20.78 2.35 -6.74
CA ALA A 230 20.10 3.19 -5.76
C ALA A 230 18.72 2.61 -5.39
N PHE A 231 17.96 2.06 -6.33
CA PHE A 231 16.71 1.34 -6.03
C PHE A 231 16.96 0.13 -5.12
N VAL A 232 17.97 -0.70 -5.42
CA VAL A 232 18.29 -1.86 -4.61
C VAL A 232 18.70 -1.44 -3.20
N ARG A 233 19.58 -0.46 -3.05
CA ARG A 233 20.03 0.05 -1.74
C ARG A 233 18.88 0.56 -0.88
N SER A 234 17.88 1.22 -1.47
CA SER A 234 16.76 1.79 -0.71
C SER A 234 15.68 0.76 -0.35
N ASN A 235 15.66 -0.40 -0.99
CA ASN A 235 14.58 -1.37 -0.81
C ASN A 235 15.05 -2.74 -0.30
N VAL A 236 16.31 -3.13 -0.54
CA VAL A 236 16.85 -4.45 -0.23
C VAL A 236 17.90 -4.34 0.87
N HIS A 237 17.85 -5.26 1.83
CA HIS A 237 18.79 -5.32 2.94
C HIS A 237 20.20 -5.58 2.43
N ILE A 238 21.17 -4.83 2.96
CA ILE A 238 22.59 -5.04 2.64
C ILE A 238 23.02 -6.48 3.01
N GLY A 239 23.82 -7.12 2.17
CA GLY A 239 24.20 -8.52 2.34
C GLY A 239 23.14 -9.53 1.87
N ALA A 240 21.97 -9.08 1.41
CA ALA A 240 20.96 -9.99 0.84
C ALA A 240 21.47 -10.66 -0.44
N LYS A 241 21.02 -11.89 -0.67
CA LYS A 241 21.20 -12.56 -1.96
C LYS A 241 20.25 -11.97 -2.99
N VAL A 242 20.80 -11.34 -4.05
CA VAL A 242 20.07 -10.64 -5.12
C VAL A 242 20.30 -11.35 -6.44
N LYS A 243 19.22 -11.79 -7.07
CA LYS A 243 19.22 -12.37 -8.41
C LYS A 243 18.73 -11.36 -9.43
N THR A 244 19.46 -11.20 -10.53
CA THR A 244 19.08 -10.30 -11.63
C THR A 244 19.30 -11.03 -12.96
N ASP A 245 18.82 -10.44 -14.06
CA ASP A 245 19.39 -10.73 -15.36
C ASP A 245 20.85 -10.22 -15.40
N ALA A 246 21.64 -10.63 -16.38
CA ALA A 246 23.02 -10.19 -16.50
C ALA A 246 23.12 -8.81 -17.20
N TRP A 247 22.18 -7.89 -16.95
CA TRP A 247 22.25 -6.54 -17.45
C TRP A 247 23.37 -5.75 -16.76
N ILE A 248 24.19 -5.06 -17.55
CA ILE A 248 25.35 -4.30 -17.08
C ILE A 248 25.01 -3.28 -15.95
N GLY A 249 23.75 -2.81 -15.90
CA GLY A 249 23.26 -1.92 -14.85
C GLY A 249 23.29 -2.50 -13.44
N TYR A 250 23.39 -3.82 -13.31
CA TYR A 250 23.44 -4.51 -12.01
C TYR A 250 24.85 -4.93 -11.58
N GLU A 251 25.87 -4.81 -12.42
CA GLU A 251 27.26 -5.22 -12.08
C GLU A 251 27.77 -4.65 -10.76
N PRO A 252 27.53 -3.36 -10.39
CA PRO A 252 28.07 -2.81 -9.16
C PRO A 252 27.43 -3.36 -7.88
N LEU A 253 26.41 -4.22 -7.95
CA LEU A 253 25.72 -4.73 -6.75
C LEU A 253 26.64 -5.54 -5.83
N ALA A 254 27.59 -6.31 -6.40
CA ALA A 254 28.57 -7.05 -5.60
C ALA A 254 29.46 -6.10 -4.81
N GLU A 255 30.00 -5.05 -5.43
CA GLU A 255 30.80 -4.01 -4.77
C GLU A 255 29.98 -3.18 -3.78
N ALA A 256 28.67 -3.07 -4.03
CA ALA A 256 27.74 -2.40 -3.13
C ALA A 256 27.36 -3.24 -1.89
N GLY A 257 27.95 -4.46 -1.75
CA GLY A 257 27.81 -5.30 -0.55
C GLY A 257 26.65 -6.30 -0.61
N TYR A 258 26.16 -6.67 -1.80
CA TYR A 258 25.14 -7.70 -1.99
C TYR A 258 25.77 -9.03 -2.45
N ASP A 259 25.18 -10.17 -2.06
CA ASP A 259 25.47 -11.47 -2.65
C ASP A 259 24.76 -11.53 -4.02
N HIS A 260 25.41 -10.97 -5.06
CA HIS A 260 24.82 -10.82 -6.38
C HIS A 260 25.01 -12.05 -7.24
N GLU A 261 23.88 -12.61 -7.71
CA GLU A 261 23.81 -13.73 -8.63
C GLU A 261 23.22 -13.30 -9.98
N PRO A 262 24.04 -12.80 -10.93
CA PRO A 262 23.58 -12.45 -12.27
C PRO A 262 23.32 -13.72 -13.09
N VAL A 263 22.23 -13.74 -13.86
CA VAL A 263 21.88 -14.86 -14.73
C VAL A 263 21.79 -14.41 -16.18
N ALA A 264 22.70 -14.88 -17.02
CA ALA A 264 22.70 -14.55 -18.45
C ALA A 264 21.52 -15.22 -19.15
N VAL A 265 20.49 -14.44 -19.44
CA VAL A 265 19.28 -14.91 -20.14
C VAL A 265 19.35 -14.71 -21.65
N CYS A 266 20.23 -13.82 -22.14
CA CYS A 266 20.49 -13.58 -23.56
C CYS A 266 19.23 -13.35 -24.42
N GLY A 267 18.19 -12.68 -23.83
CA GLY A 267 16.91 -12.46 -24.49
C GLY A 267 15.99 -13.69 -24.57
N ASP A 268 16.37 -14.81 -23.97
CA ASP A 268 15.54 -16.02 -23.90
C ASP A 268 14.52 -15.90 -22.75
N HIS A 269 13.28 -15.59 -23.10
CA HIS A 269 12.18 -15.48 -22.14
C HIS A 269 11.96 -16.74 -21.31
N ALA A 270 12.16 -17.93 -21.88
CA ALA A 270 11.99 -19.19 -21.15
C ALA A 270 13.06 -19.35 -20.06
N LYS A 271 14.29 -18.90 -20.32
CA LYS A 271 15.35 -18.87 -19.30
C LYS A 271 15.05 -17.84 -18.22
N THR A 272 14.58 -16.63 -18.61
CA THR A 272 14.22 -15.58 -17.66
C THR A 272 13.10 -16.05 -16.72
N ASP A 273 12.03 -16.65 -17.26
CA ASP A 273 10.93 -17.22 -16.48
C ASP A 273 11.34 -18.36 -15.55
N LYS A 274 12.43 -19.06 -15.87
CA LYS A 274 12.99 -20.09 -15.01
C LYS A 274 13.83 -19.52 -13.86
N HIS A 275 14.58 -18.45 -14.11
CA HIS A 275 15.55 -17.88 -13.16
C HIS A 275 15.00 -16.76 -12.30
N LEU A 276 14.07 -15.94 -12.83
CA LEU A 276 13.41 -14.82 -12.16
C LEU A 276 11.86 -15.00 -12.15
N PRO A 277 11.35 -16.18 -11.75
CA PRO A 277 9.94 -16.50 -11.92
C PRO A 277 9.00 -15.63 -11.09
N MET A 278 9.42 -15.19 -9.91
CA MET A 278 8.53 -14.49 -8.98
C MET A 278 8.33 -13.03 -9.37
N ILE A 279 9.39 -12.36 -9.87
CA ILE A 279 9.25 -10.98 -10.34
C ILE A 279 8.44 -10.93 -11.64
N HIS A 280 8.61 -11.89 -12.56
CA HIS A 280 7.81 -11.96 -13.78
C HIS A 280 6.32 -12.24 -13.50
N ILE A 281 6.01 -13.13 -12.54
CA ILE A 281 4.62 -13.33 -12.07
C ILE A 281 4.06 -12.02 -11.47
N ALA A 282 4.86 -11.27 -10.71
CA ALA A 282 4.43 -10.01 -10.14
C ALA A 282 4.14 -8.96 -11.22
N PHE A 283 5.00 -8.86 -12.24
CA PHE A 283 4.81 -7.95 -13.38
C PHE A 283 3.60 -8.34 -14.24
N GLY A 284 3.45 -9.62 -14.59
CA GLY A 284 2.28 -10.09 -15.35
C GLY A 284 0.96 -9.84 -14.63
N ASN A 285 0.92 -10.04 -13.31
CA ASN A 285 -0.25 -9.71 -12.50
C ASN A 285 -0.50 -8.19 -12.40
N LEU A 286 0.56 -7.37 -12.35
CA LEU A 286 0.45 -5.91 -12.39
C LEU A 286 -0.17 -5.44 -13.70
N ASP A 287 0.32 -5.93 -14.84
CA ASP A 287 -0.19 -5.55 -16.15
C ASP A 287 -1.65 -5.98 -16.32
N ALA A 288 -1.99 -7.22 -15.93
CA ALA A 288 -3.37 -7.70 -15.95
C ALA A 288 -4.29 -6.84 -15.07
N TRP A 289 -3.82 -6.40 -13.90
CA TRP A 289 -4.58 -5.53 -13.00
C TRP A 289 -4.77 -4.13 -13.57
N LEU A 290 -3.72 -3.52 -14.10
CA LEU A 290 -3.78 -2.17 -14.69
C LEU A 290 -4.70 -2.16 -15.91
N LEU A 291 -4.59 -3.17 -16.78
CA LEU A 291 -5.42 -3.27 -17.97
C LEU A 291 -6.88 -3.59 -17.62
N GLY A 292 -7.12 -4.60 -16.80
CA GLY A 292 -8.46 -5.10 -16.50
C GLY A 292 -9.29 -4.18 -15.61
N THR A 293 -8.66 -3.37 -14.75
CA THR A 293 -9.37 -2.50 -13.80
C THR A 293 -9.37 -1.03 -14.22
N HIS A 294 -8.27 -0.56 -14.77
CA HIS A 294 -8.06 0.87 -15.02
C HIS A 294 -8.01 1.23 -16.51
N HIS A 295 -7.90 0.22 -17.41
CA HIS A 295 -7.82 0.39 -18.86
C HIS A 295 -6.70 1.33 -19.30
N GLY A 296 -5.64 1.42 -18.50
CA GLY A 296 -4.51 2.32 -18.65
C GLY A 296 -4.47 3.40 -17.58
N VAL A 297 -3.26 3.81 -17.23
CA VAL A 297 -2.98 4.82 -16.20
C VAL A 297 -2.01 5.83 -16.76
N SER A 298 -2.30 7.13 -16.56
CA SER A 298 -1.38 8.20 -16.96
C SER A 298 -0.04 8.05 -16.24
N PRO A 299 1.10 8.22 -16.92
CA PRO A 299 2.43 8.15 -16.33
C PRO A 299 2.59 8.97 -15.03
N LYS A 300 2.02 10.18 -15.00
CA LYS A 300 2.07 11.07 -13.82
C LYS A 300 1.42 10.51 -12.56
N HIS A 301 0.53 9.53 -12.68
CA HIS A 301 -0.16 8.91 -11.54
C HIS A 301 0.30 7.48 -11.28
N LEU A 302 1.10 6.89 -12.16
CA LEU A 302 1.42 5.47 -12.14
C LEU A 302 2.04 5.04 -10.81
N GLN A 303 2.94 5.84 -10.20
CA GLN A 303 3.53 5.49 -8.91
C GLN A 303 2.47 5.28 -7.80
N ALA A 304 1.42 6.09 -7.77
CA ALA A 304 0.34 5.91 -6.80
C ALA A 304 -0.40 4.57 -6.99
N TYR A 305 -0.55 4.12 -8.22
CA TYR A 305 -1.12 2.80 -8.53
C TYR A 305 -0.15 1.67 -8.16
N LEU A 306 1.14 1.82 -8.43
CA LEU A 306 2.16 0.86 -7.98
C LEU A 306 2.14 0.72 -6.45
N ASN A 307 1.96 1.81 -5.71
CA ASN A 307 1.85 1.78 -4.24
C ASN A 307 0.63 0.99 -3.77
N GLU A 308 -0.54 1.17 -4.41
CA GLU A 308 -1.73 0.36 -4.15
C GLU A 308 -1.47 -1.11 -4.45
N TYR A 309 -0.91 -1.41 -5.62
CA TYR A 309 -0.61 -2.78 -6.03
C TYR A 309 0.33 -3.46 -5.05
N VAL A 310 1.46 -2.84 -4.71
CA VAL A 310 2.43 -3.34 -3.72
C VAL A 310 1.80 -3.55 -2.36
N PHE A 311 0.99 -2.59 -1.88
CA PHE A 311 0.30 -2.71 -0.59
C PHE A 311 -0.61 -3.93 -0.54
N ARG A 312 -1.41 -4.14 -1.58
CA ARG A 312 -2.37 -5.25 -1.71
C ARG A 312 -1.64 -6.57 -1.96
N PHE A 313 -0.64 -6.60 -2.83
CA PHE A 313 0.19 -7.77 -3.11
C PHE A 313 0.85 -8.30 -1.83
N ASN A 314 1.45 -7.43 -1.04
CA ASN A 314 2.10 -7.79 0.22
C ASN A 314 1.13 -8.27 1.31
N ARG A 315 -0.18 -8.05 1.14
CA ARG A 315 -1.24 -8.45 2.09
C ARG A 315 -2.28 -9.39 1.48
N ARG A 316 -2.01 -9.92 0.28
CA ARG A 316 -2.99 -10.72 -0.50
C ARG A 316 -3.53 -11.95 0.23
N PHE A 317 -2.79 -12.45 1.20
CA PHE A 317 -3.22 -13.58 2.01
C PHE A 317 -4.11 -13.17 3.19
N TRP A 318 -4.10 -11.88 3.55
CA TRP A 318 -4.84 -11.32 4.70
C TRP A 318 -5.49 -9.98 4.35
N PRO A 319 -6.45 -9.96 3.43
CA PRO A 319 -7.04 -8.71 2.93
C PRO A 319 -7.75 -7.91 4.03
N MET A 320 -8.31 -8.57 5.06
CA MET A 320 -8.95 -7.88 6.19
C MET A 320 -7.92 -7.16 7.07
N ALA A 321 -6.73 -7.72 7.23
CA ALA A 321 -5.61 -7.00 7.87
C ALA A 321 -5.12 -5.82 7.03
N ALA A 322 -5.31 -5.84 5.72
CA ALA A 322 -5.02 -4.72 4.85
C ALA A 322 -5.93 -3.53 5.14
N PHE A 323 -7.23 -3.76 5.36
CA PHE A 323 -8.18 -2.74 5.78
C PHE A 323 -7.75 -2.04 7.08
N ASP A 324 -7.45 -2.80 8.14
CA ASP A 324 -7.00 -2.24 9.41
C ASP A 324 -5.67 -1.49 9.28
N SER A 325 -4.75 -2.03 8.46
CA SER A 325 -3.45 -1.41 8.19
C SER A 325 -3.59 -0.09 7.47
N VAL A 326 -4.43 0.01 6.43
CA VAL A 326 -4.62 1.27 5.70
C VAL A 326 -5.24 2.34 6.57
N LEU A 327 -6.21 2.01 7.41
CA LEU A 327 -6.77 2.96 8.38
C LEU A 327 -5.72 3.44 9.39
N GLY A 328 -4.90 2.52 9.91
CA GLY A 328 -3.82 2.87 10.85
C GLY A 328 -2.74 3.77 10.26
N ILE A 329 -2.44 3.66 8.96
CA ILE A 329 -1.54 4.56 8.26
C ILE A 329 -2.26 5.88 7.94
N ALA A 330 -3.51 5.81 7.48
CA ALA A 330 -4.35 6.93 7.10
C ALA A 330 -4.45 8.03 8.17
N ILE A 331 -4.57 7.64 9.44
CA ILE A 331 -4.66 8.59 10.58
C ILE A 331 -3.33 9.26 10.93
N ARG A 332 -2.20 8.73 10.45
CA ARG A 332 -0.84 9.24 10.69
C ARG A 332 -0.23 9.91 9.47
N SER A 333 -0.85 9.77 8.31
CA SER A 333 -0.37 10.33 7.04
C SER A 333 -1.09 11.63 6.73
N SER A 334 -0.33 12.66 6.36
CA SER A 334 -0.91 13.92 5.88
C SER A 334 -1.58 13.74 4.53
N ALA A 335 -2.69 14.43 4.33
CA ALA A 335 -3.38 14.42 3.04
C ALA A 335 -2.63 15.26 2.01
N PRO A 336 -2.39 14.70 0.81
CA PRO A 336 -1.99 15.52 -0.32
C PRO A 336 -3.10 16.51 -0.70
N SER A 337 -2.72 17.67 -1.22
CA SER A 337 -3.68 18.62 -1.76
C SER A 337 -4.31 18.09 -3.06
N TYR A 338 -5.53 18.56 -3.37
CA TYR A 338 -6.16 18.20 -4.66
C TYR A 338 -5.29 18.60 -5.85
N GLY A 339 -4.73 19.83 -5.84
CA GLY A 339 -3.86 20.32 -6.91
C GLY A 339 -2.62 19.43 -7.10
N GLY A 340 -1.94 19.08 -6.01
CA GLY A 340 -0.77 18.19 -6.06
C GLY A 340 -1.11 16.80 -6.60
N LEU A 341 -2.25 16.22 -6.16
CA LEU A 341 -2.70 14.92 -6.68
C LEU A 341 -3.08 14.97 -8.16
N TYR A 342 -3.88 15.97 -8.55
CA TYR A 342 -4.39 16.07 -9.91
C TYR A 342 -3.29 16.38 -10.93
N LYS A 343 -2.31 17.19 -10.55
CA LYS A 343 -1.14 17.47 -11.39
C LYS A 343 -0.10 16.36 -11.39
N GLY A 344 -0.18 15.40 -10.45
CA GLY A 344 0.82 14.36 -10.27
C GLY A 344 2.12 14.87 -9.63
N GLU A 345 2.08 16.03 -8.97
CA GLU A 345 3.23 16.64 -8.31
C GLU A 345 3.44 16.14 -6.88
N TRP A 346 2.44 15.45 -6.32
CA TRP A 346 2.56 14.93 -4.95
C TRP A 346 3.26 13.58 -4.93
N HIS A 347 4.33 13.49 -4.15
CA HIS A 347 5.05 12.27 -3.85
C HIS A 347 4.95 11.94 -2.36
N HIS A 348 4.84 10.67 -2.03
CA HIS A 348 4.80 10.25 -0.65
C HIS A 348 6.16 10.50 0.02
N PRO A 349 6.21 11.08 1.25
CA PRO A 349 7.49 11.32 1.94
C PRO A 349 8.35 10.07 2.18
N GLY A 350 7.71 8.88 2.21
CA GLY A 350 8.39 7.59 2.30
C GLY A 350 8.77 6.97 0.95
N GLU A 351 8.50 7.65 -0.17
CA GLU A 351 8.99 7.26 -1.49
C GLU A 351 10.39 7.79 -1.68
N TRP A 352 11.27 6.92 -2.17
CA TRP A 352 12.59 7.36 -2.57
C TRP A 352 12.48 8.13 -3.88
N GLN A 353 12.98 9.36 -3.88
CA GLN A 353 13.06 10.18 -5.11
C GLN A 353 14.44 9.99 -5.71
N ILE A 354 14.50 9.54 -6.95
CA ILE A 354 15.70 9.59 -7.77
C ILE A 354 15.87 11.05 -8.19
N THR A 355 16.76 11.76 -7.52
CA THR A 355 17.19 13.12 -7.89
C THR A 355 18.17 13.05 -9.04
#